data_e41f5fcdb76d93a0b52bb9bff057b3ba
#
_entry.id   e41f5fcdb76d93a0b52bb9bff057b3ba
#
_cell.length_a   1.000
_cell.length_b   1.000
_cell.length_c   1.000
_cell.angle_alpha   90.00
_cell.angle_beta   90.00
_cell.angle_gamma   90.00
#
_symmetry.space_group_name_H-M   'P 1'
#
loop_
_entity.id
_entity.type
_entity.pdbx_description
1 polymer ?
#
loop_
_entity_poly.entity_id
_entity_poly.type
_entity_poly.pdbx_seq_one_letter_code
_entity_poly.pdbx_strand_id
1 'polypeptide(L)'
;KQGRRPMLVACDIYRPAAIDQLQVVGKQAGAPVFTLPGAKPPEIARKALAHAKDYGNDIVILDTAGRLQIDEVLMQELVDIKEAVPVDETLLVVDAMAGQDAVNVAKTFNETVGVDGIILTKTDGDTRGGAALSVLAVTGKPIKFQGVGEKLDDLEVFHPSRMASRILGMGDVLSLIERAQDAADEKAAEETAKRMLENKFDMNDM
;
A
#
# COMPACT_ATOMS: atom_id res chain seq x y z
N LYS A 1 0.12 12.90 -0.39
CA LYS A 1 -0.49 14.24 -0.25
C LYS A 1 -0.05 14.98 1.04
N GLN A 2 0.95 14.47 1.79
CA GLN A 2 1.43 15.06 3.05
C GLN A 2 2.66 15.97 2.85
N GLY A 3 2.91 16.49 1.64
CA GLY A 3 4.09 17.31 1.34
C GLY A 3 5.40 16.52 1.21
N ARG A 4 5.34 15.18 1.24
CA ARG A 4 6.49 14.30 1.02
C ARG A 4 6.85 14.20 -0.46
N ARG A 5 8.12 13.94 -0.74
CA ARG A 5 8.67 13.78 -2.09
C ARG A 5 9.12 12.34 -2.33
N PRO A 6 8.18 11.42 -2.66
CA PRO A 6 8.51 10.02 -2.91
C PRO A 6 9.23 9.85 -4.24
N MET A 7 10.09 8.84 -4.31
CA MET A 7 10.68 8.32 -5.54
C MET A 7 10.42 6.81 -5.60
N LEU A 8 9.97 6.32 -6.75
CA LEU A 8 9.82 4.90 -7.02
C LEU A 8 11.08 4.37 -7.69
N VAL A 9 11.45 3.13 -7.39
CA VAL A 9 12.66 2.50 -7.92
C VAL A 9 12.30 1.15 -8.53
N ALA A 10 12.57 0.96 -9.80
CA ALA A 10 12.30 -0.29 -10.51
C ALA A 10 13.40 -1.32 -10.24
N CYS A 11 13.18 -2.20 -9.27
CA CYS A 11 14.05 -3.34 -8.97
C CYS A 11 13.56 -4.66 -9.59
N ASP A 12 12.32 -4.73 -10.11
CA ASP A 12 11.85 -5.88 -10.90
C ASP A 12 12.38 -5.81 -12.33
N ILE A 13 13.60 -6.34 -12.52
CA ILE A 13 14.29 -6.36 -13.82
C ILE A 13 13.92 -7.57 -14.67
N TYR A 14 13.18 -8.53 -14.11
CA TYR A 14 12.86 -9.79 -14.77
C TYR A 14 11.62 -9.72 -15.66
N ARG A 15 10.76 -8.75 -15.41
CA ARG A 15 9.54 -8.50 -16.19
C ARG A 15 9.66 -7.15 -16.92
N PRO A 16 9.94 -7.15 -18.23
CA PRO A 16 10.09 -5.88 -18.97
C PRO A 16 8.90 -4.92 -18.81
N ALA A 17 7.69 -5.47 -18.82
CA ALA A 17 6.47 -4.69 -18.64
C ALA A 17 6.32 -4.08 -17.23
N ALA A 18 7.01 -4.59 -16.21
CA ALA A 18 6.92 -4.05 -14.84
C ALA A 18 7.55 -2.66 -14.75
N ILE A 19 8.66 -2.42 -15.42
CA ILE A 19 9.33 -1.11 -15.46
C ILE A 19 8.41 -0.08 -16.12
N ASP A 20 7.84 -0.41 -17.29
CA ASP A 20 6.93 0.48 -18.00
C ASP A 20 5.66 0.76 -17.17
N GLN A 21 5.11 -0.27 -16.52
CA GLN A 21 3.97 -0.14 -15.63
C GLN A 21 4.28 0.79 -14.45
N LEU A 22 5.43 0.62 -13.81
CA LEU A 22 5.84 1.48 -12.70
C LEU A 22 6.00 2.94 -13.14
N GLN A 23 6.52 3.18 -14.35
CA GLN A 23 6.63 4.53 -14.92
C GLN A 23 5.26 5.18 -15.15
N VAL A 24 4.29 4.41 -15.68
CA VAL A 24 2.91 4.90 -15.86
C VAL A 24 2.27 5.26 -14.51
N VAL A 25 2.38 4.37 -13.53
CA VAL A 25 1.85 4.60 -12.18
C VAL A 25 2.56 5.77 -11.49
N GLY A 26 3.88 5.86 -11.61
CA GLY A 26 4.66 6.97 -11.07
C GLY A 26 4.22 8.32 -11.64
N LYS A 27 3.98 8.39 -12.94
CA LYS A 27 3.45 9.59 -13.60
C LYS A 27 2.05 9.96 -13.09
N GLN A 28 1.17 8.99 -12.90
CA GLN A 28 -0.18 9.21 -12.36
C GLN A 28 -0.14 9.68 -10.90
N ALA A 29 0.78 9.12 -10.10
CA ALA A 29 0.97 9.49 -8.70
C ALA A 29 1.76 10.79 -8.49
N GLY A 30 2.36 11.34 -9.56
CA GLY A 30 3.24 12.50 -9.48
C GLY A 30 4.59 12.21 -8.80
N ALA A 31 5.04 10.93 -8.83
CA ALA A 31 6.29 10.48 -8.25
C ALA A 31 7.31 10.11 -9.35
N PRO A 32 8.57 10.61 -9.28
CA PRO A 32 9.60 10.22 -10.22
C PRO A 32 9.95 8.74 -10.08
N VAL A 33 10.32 8.10 -11.18
CA VAL A 33 10.74 6.70 -11.22
C VAL A 33 12.20 6.61 -11.61
N PHE A 34 12.99 5.99 -10.74
CA PHE A 34 14.40 5.70 -11.01
C PHE A 34 14.53 4.32 -11.65
N THR A 35 15.27 4.25 -12.75
CA THR A 35 15.59 3.02 -13.47
C THR A 35 17.07 2.97 -13.78
N LEU A 36 17.67 1.79 -13.75
CA LEU A 36 19.07 1.57 -14.11
C LEU A 36 19.20 0.28 -14.94
N PRO A 37 19.03 0.36 -16.27
CA PRO A 37 19.10 -0.83 -17.12
C PRO A 37 20.45 -1.57 -17.00
N GLY A 38 20.40 -2.90 -16.97
CA GLY A 38 21.58 -3.75 -16.94
C GLY A 38 22.26 -3.90 -15.58
N ALA A 39 21.81 -3.19 -14.55
CA ALA A 39 22.30 -3.35 -13.18
C ALA A 39 21.50 -4.40 -12.41
N LYS A 40 22.12 -4.98 -11.37
CA LYS A 40 21.44 -5.89 -10.44
C LYS A 40 20.63 -5.11 -9.39
N PRO A 41 19.53 -5.66 -8.84
CA PRO A 41 18.67 -4.98 -7.88
C PRO A 41 19.38 -4.35 -6.66
N PRO A 42 20.37 -4.98 -6.00
CA PRO A 42 21.12 -4.34 -4.92
C PRO A 42 21.92 -3.10 -5.36
N GLU A 43 22.45 -3.10 -6.58
CA GLU A 43 23.15 -1.94 -7.15
C GLU A 43 22.16 -0.83 -7.52
N ILE A 44 21.01 -1.19 -8.09
CA ILE A 44 19.92 -0.26 -8.39
C ILE A 44 19.51 0.47 -7.11
N ALA A 45 19.27 -0.28 -6.03
CA ALA A 45 18.88 0.27 -4.74
C ALA A 45 19.92 1.28 -4.19
N ARG A 46 21.20 0.92 -4.21
CA ARG A 46 22.29 1.82 -3.76
C ARG A 46 22.35 3.12 -4.57
N LYS A 47 22.31 3.02 -5.90
CA LYS A 47 22.35 4.20 -6.78
C LYS A 47 21.10 5.05 -6.66
N ALA A 48 19.95 4.41 -6.47
CA ALA A 48 18.69 5.12 -6.23
C ALA A 48 18.72 5.94 -4.93
N LEU A 49 19.27 5.40 -3.84
CA LEU A 49 19.41 6.16 -2.59
C LEU A 49 20.33 7.37 -2.73
N ALA A 50 21.45 7.22 -3.46
CA ALA A 50 22.33 8.34 -3.75
C ALA A 50 21.60 9.42 -4.57
N HIS A 51 20.91 9.00 -5.63
CA HIS A 51 20.10 9.89 -6.45
C HIS A 51 19.00 10.60 -5.63
N ALA A 52 18.30 9.87 -4.76
CA ALA A 52 17.26 10.46 -3.90
C ALA A 52 17.80 11.59 -3.00
N LYS A 53 19.01 11.43 -2.45
CA LYS A 53 19.69 12.47 -1.65
C LYS A 53 20.01 13.71 -2.48
N ASP A 54 20.55 13.51 -3.69
CA ASP A 54 20.94 14.61 -4.57
C ASP A 54 19.72 15.43 -5.06
N TYR A 55 18.58 14.78 -5.28
CA TYR A 55 17.34 15.40 -5.74
C TYR A 55 16.37 15.76 -4.62
N GLY A 56 16.74 15.47 -3.38
CA GLY A 56 15.97 15.82 -2.19
C GLY A 56 14.67 15.01 -2.03
N ASN A 57 14.62 13.78 -2.52
CA ASN A 57 13.54 12.86 -2.23
C ASN A 57 13.68 12.35 -0.79
N ASP A 58 12.58 12.33 -0.05
CA ASP A 58 12.53 11.98 1.37
C ASP A 58 11.90 10.59 1.64
N ILE A 59 11.32 9.98 0.61
CA ILE A 59 10.80 8.61 0.63
C ILE A 59 11.29 7.90 -0.64
N VAL A 60 11.86 6.71 -0.47
CA VAL A 60 12.27 5.83 -1.57
C VAL A 60 11.52 4.51 -1.45
N ILE A 61 10.79 4.14 -2.50
CA ILE A 61 10.02 2.90 -2.56
C ILE A 61 10.68 1.98 -3.60
N LEU A 62 11.24 0.87 -3.15
CA LEU A 62 11.84 -0.15 -4.01
C LEU A 62 10.75 -1.13 -4.45
N ASP A 63 10.40 -1.12 -5.73
CA ASP A 63 9.48 -2.09 -6.33
C ASP A 63 10.27 -3.31 -6.79
N THR A 64 10.14 -4.41 -6.03
CA THR A 64 10.91 -5.64 -6.23
C THR A 64 10.08 -6.71 -6.94
N ALA A 65 10.75 -7.67 -7.55
CA ALA A 65 10.08 -8.80 -8.17
C ALA A 65 9.25 -9.58 -7.15
N GLY A 66 7.99 -9.88 -7.51
CA GLY A 66 7.09 -10.75 -6.77
C GLY A 66 6.73 -11.98 -7.60
N ARG A 67 6.80 -13.16 -7.01
CA ARG A 67 6.33 -14.41 -7.61
C ARG A 67 5.40 -15.14 -6.67
N LEU A 68 4.42 -15.85 -7.23
CA LEU A 68 3.49 -16.70 -6.47
C LEU A 68 4.18 -17.94 -5.89
N GLN A 69 5.33 -18.32 -6.42
CA GLN A 69 6.11 -19.45 -5.94
C GLN A 69 7.34 -18.96 -5.19
N ILE A 70 7.67 -19.65 -4.11
CA ILE A 70 8.86 -19.41 -3.31
C ILE A 70 10.07 -19.80 -4.19
N ASP A 71 10.83 -18.79 -4.58
CA ASP A 71 12.05 -18.94 -5.38
C ASP A 71 13.24 -18.51 -4.50
N GLU A 72 14.13 -19.46 -4.20
CA GLU A 72 15.28 -19.22 -3.32
C GLU A 72 16.20 -18.10 -3.85
N VAL A 73 16.35 -18.01 -5.18
CA VAL A 73 17.18 -16.97 -5.80
C VAL A 73 16.58 -15.59 -5.58
N LEU A 74 15.25 -15.46 -5.73
CA LEU A 74 14.55 -14.22 -5.48
C LEU A 74 14.60 -13.83 -4.00
N MET A 75 14.45 -14.82 -3.10
CA MET A 75 14.53 -14.56 -1.66
C MET A 75 15.92 -14.06 -1.26
N GLN A 76 16.98 -14.66 -1.82
CA GLN A 76 18.33 -14.21 -1.58
C GLN A 76 18.57 -12.79 -2.13
N GLU A 77 18.03 -12.48 -3.31
CA GLU A 77 18.13 -11.13 -3.88
C GLU A 77 17.49 -10.07 -2.97
N LEU A 78 16.35 -10.37 -2.34
CA LEU A 78 15.71 -9.47 -1.39
C LEU A 78 16.56 -9.27 -0.13
N VAL A 79 17.21 -10.31 0.36
CA VAL A 79 18.17 -10.20 1.46
C VAL A 79 19.36 -9.34 1.04
N ASP A 80 19.91 -9.57 -0.15
CA ASP A 80 21.03 -8.79 -0.70
C ASP A 80 20.67 -7.30 -0.85
N ILE A 81 19.43 -6.98 -1.22
CA ILE A 81 18.94 -5.60 -1.27
C ILE A 81 18.94 -4.99 0.15
N LYS A 82 18.42 -5.72 1.15
CA LYS A 82 18.38 -5.25 2.54
C LYS A 82 19.77 -5.06 3.15
N GLU A 83 20.74 -5.87 2.74
CA GLU A 83 22.14 -5.70 3.15
C GLU A 83 22.83 -4.53 2.43
N ALA A 84 22.41 -4.24 1.18
CA ALA A 84 23.01 -3.21 0.36
C ALA A 84 22.62 -1.78 0.76
N VAL A 85 21.43 -1.60 1.35
CA VAL A 85 20.86 -0.29 1.70
C VAL A 85 20.12 -0.36 3.04
N PRO A 86 20.07 0.74 3.82
CA PRO A 86 19.23 0.82 4.99
C PRO A 86 17.75 0.79 4.55
N VAL A 87 17.00 -0.18 5.05
CA VAL A 87 15.57 -0.33 4.79
C VAL A 87 14.82 -0.06 6.09
N ASP A 88 13.99 0.98 6.09
CA ASP A 88 13.19 1.34 7.26
C ASP A 88 11.99 0.41 7.43
N GLU A 89 11.42 -0.05 6.30
CA GLU A 89 10.20 -0.86 6.32
C GLU A 89 10.12 -1.81 5.11
N THR A 90 9.81 -3.07 5.38
CA THR A 90 9.54 -4.12 4.40
C THR A 90 8.06 -4.46 4.40
N LEU A 91 7.35 -4.16 3.32
CA LEU A 91 5.94 -4.44 3.14
C LEU A 91 5.73 -5.61 2.19
N LEU A 92 5.04 -6.64 2.66
CA LEU A 92 4.64 -7.76 1.83
C LEU A 92 3.25 -7.52 1.26
N VAL A 93 3.14 -7.58 -0.07
CA VAL A 93 1.85 -7.49 -0.77
C VAL A 93 1.30 -8.89 -0.99
N VAL A 94 0.09 -9.13 -0.47
CA VAL A 94 -0.58 -10.45 -0.48
C VAL A 94 -1.95 -10.33 -1.15
N ASP A 95 -2.24 -11.23 -2.08
CA ASP A 95 -3.56 -11.36 -2.69
C ASP A 95 -4.50 -12.09 -1.74
N ALA A 96 -5.55 -11.40 -1.27
CA ALA A 96 -6.52 -11.98 -0.35
C ALA A 96 -7.32 -13.17 -0.94
N MET A 97 -7.36 -13.28 -2.27
CA MET A 97 -8.06 -14.37 -2.96
C MET A 97 -7.19 -15.60 -3.22
N ALA A 98 -5.88 -15.52 -2.98
CA ALA A 98 -4.97 -16.65 -3.22
C ALA A 98 -5.07 -17.77 -2.15
N GLY A 99 -5.93 -17.62 -1.14
CA GLY A 99 -6.21 -18.67 -0.16
C GLY A 99 -4.98 -19.12 0.64
N GLN A 100 -4.81 -20.45 0.81
CA GLN A 100 -3.73 -21.01 1.62
C GLN A 100 -2.34 -20.75 1.04
N ASP A 101 -2.21 -20.60 -0.27
CA ASP A 101 -0.92 -20.31 -0.91
C ASP A 101 -0.38 -18.95 -0.46
N ALA A 102 -1.25 -17.95 -0.34
CA ALA A 102 -0.89 -16.64 0.20
C ALA A 102 -0.31 -16.73 1.63
N VAL A 103 -0.88 -17.59 2.45
CA VAL A 103 -0.43 -17.79 3.84
C VAL A 103 0.96 -18.43 3.87
N ASN A 104 1.19 -19.47 3.06
CA ASN A 104 2.48 -20.14 2.96
C ASN A 104 3.58 -19.20 2.44
N VAL A 105 3.27 -18.42 1.41
CA VAL A 105 4.17 -17.40 0.87
C VAL A 105 4.50 -16.38 1.94
N ALA A 106 3.49 -15.84 2.64
CA ALA A 106 3.70 -14.83 3.68
C ALA A 106 4.58 -15.36 4.83
N LYS A 107 4.40 -16.61 5.22
CA LYS A 107 5.23 -17.26 6.24
C LYS A 107 6.70 -17.29 5.81
N THR A 108 6.97 -17.83 4.62
CA THR A 108 8.34 -17.97 4.13
C THR A 108 9.02 -16.61 3.93
N PHE A 109 8.34 -15.62 3.38
CA PHE A 109 8.87 -14.26 3.27
C PHE A 109 9.22 -13.66 4.63
N ASN A 110 8.36 -13.85 5.63
CA ASN A 110 8.62 -13.34 6.97
C ASN A 110 9.81 -14.03 7.64
N GLU A 111 9.98 -15.34 7.44
CA GLU A 111 11.07 -16.13 8.01
C GLU A 111 12.43 -15.84 7.34
N THR A 112 12.43 -15.60 6.02
CA THR A 112 13.66 -15.45 5.23
C THR A 112 14.11 -14.00 5.12
N VAL A 113 13.18 -13.10 4.77
CA VAL A 113 13.49 -11.69 4.47
C VAL A 113 13.22 -10.78 5.67
N GLY A 114 12.25 -11.17 6.49
CA GLY A 114 11.73 -10.33 7.58
C GLY A 114 10.79 -9.26 7.03
N VAL A 115 9.53 -9.32 7.44
CA VAL A 115 8.44 -8.41 7.03
C VAL A 115 8.06 -7.52 8.21
N ASP A 116 7.80 -6.24 7.98
CA ASP A 116 7.39 -5.28 9.00
C ASP A 116 5.88 -4.98 8.94
N GLY A 117 5.28 -5.21 7.78
CA GLY A 117 3.85 -5.01 7.57
C GLY A 117 3.34 -5.69 6.31
N ILE A 118 2.03 -5.79 6.21
CA ILE A 118 1.34 -6.49 5.12
C ILE A 118 0.38 -5.52 4.45
N ILE A 119 0.30 -5.63 3.13
CA ILE A 119 -0.73 -5.01 2.29
C ILE A 119 -1.58 -6.13 1.70
N LEU A 120 -2.86 -6.14 2.01
CA LEU A 120 -3.81 -7.07 1.38
C LEU A 120 -4.41 -6.45 0.13
N THR A 121 -4.34 -7.15 -1.00
CA THR A 121 -5.00 -6.73 -2.23
C THR A 121 -6.25 -7.56 -2.50
N LYS A 122 -7.14 -7.05 -3.37
CA LYS A 122 -8.39 -7.72 -3.78
C LYS A 122 -9.32 -8.06 -2.62
N THR A 123 -9.35 -7.20 -1.59
CA THR A 123 -10.20 -7.41 -0.42
C THR A 123 -11.69 -7.20 -0.69
N ASP A 124 -12.02 -6.57 -1.82
CA ASP A 124 -13.37 -6.49 -2.38
C ASP A 124 -13.94 -7.86 -2.77
N GLY A 125 -13.09 -8.80 -3.20
CA GLY A 125 -13.46 -10.20 -3.49
C GLY A 125 -13.47 -11.12 -2.28
N ASP A 126 -12.77 -10.78 -1.20
CA ASP A 126 -12.73 -11.57 0.04
C ASP A 126 -13.88 -11.19 0.98
N THR A 127 -15.07 -11.70 0.70
CA THR A 127 -16.30 -11.39 1.44
C THR A 127 -16.25 -11.80 2.92
N ARG A 128 -15.37 -12.72 3.32
CA ARG A 128 -15.27 -13.28 4.67
C ARG A 128 -14.04 -12.82 5.44
N GLY A 129 -13.09 -12.12 4.82
CA GLY A 129 -11.87 -11.64 5.48
C GLY A 129 -10.95 -12.75 6.00
N GLY A 130 -11.09 -13.98 5.50
CA GLY A 130 -10.36 -15.15 5.97
C GLY A 130 -8.86 -15.06 5.73
N ALA A 131 -8.44 -14.46 4.61
CA ALA A 131 -7.05 -14.25 4.28
C ALA A 131 -6.37 -13.34 5.32
N ALA A 132 -7.03 -12.27 5.75
CA ALA A 132 -6.49 -11.34 6.74
C ALA A 132 -6.15 -12.04 8.05
N LEU A 133 -7.09 -12.86 8.57
CA LEU A 133 -6.86 -13.62 9.81
C LEU A 133 -5.75 -14.64 9.67
N SER A 134 -5.72 -15.39 8.56
CA SER A 134 -4.75 -16.45 8.35
C SER A 134 -3.33 -15.89 8.20
N VAL A 135 -3.16 -14.82 7.44
CA VAL A 135 -1.86 -14.17 7.24
C VAL A 135 -1.37 -13.54 8.54
N LEU A 136 -2.25 -12.86 9.28
CA LEU A 136 -1.91 -12.29 10.60
C LEU A 136 -1.49 -13.37 11.59
N ALA A 137 -2.23 -14.48 11.68
CA ALA A 137 -1.95 -15.58 12.59
C ALA A 137 -0.59 -16.24 12.34
N VAL A 138 -0.21 -16.38 11.05
CA VAL A 138 1.04 -17.05 10.64
C VAL A 138 2.25 -16.13 10.71
N THR A 139 2.10 -14.86 10.36
CA THR A 139 3.22 -13.92 10.33
C THR A 139 3.40 -13.14 11.63
N GLY A 140 2.34 -12.96 12.40
CA GLY A 140 2.33 -12.06 13.56
C GLY A 140 2.55 -10.58 13.20
N LYS A 141 2.48 -10.22 11.89
CA LYS A 141 2.78 -8.87 11.41
C LYS A 141 1.50 -8.09 11.13
N PRO A 142 1.48 -6.78 11.42
CA PRO A 142 0.29 -5.96 11.22
C PRO A 142 -0.04 -5.83 9.74
N ILE A 143 -1.32 -5.91 9.41
CA ILE A 143 -1.83 -5.47 8.11
C ILE A 143 -1.95 -3.95 8.19
N LYS A 144 -1.24 -3.24 7.30
CA LYS A 144 -1.19 -1.76 7.29
C LYS A 144 -2.16 -1.15 6.31
N PHE A 145 -2.29 -1.77 5.14
CA PHE A 145 -3.13 -1.28 4.05
C PHE A 145 -3.94 -2.40 3.43
N GLN A 146 -5.03 -2.02 2.78
CA GLN A 146 -5.84 -2.91 1.95
C GLN A 146 -6.17 -2.24 0.61
N GLY A 147 -6.13 -3.02 -0.46
CA GLY A 147 -6.60 -2.62 -1.78
C GLY A 147 -8.02 -3.13 -1.99
N VAL A 148 -8.94 -2.20 -2.23
CA VAL A 148 -10.38 -2.47 -2.43
C VAL A 148 -10.81 -2.29 -3.88
N GLY A 149 -9.86 -2.11 -4.79
CA GLY A 149 -10.08 -1.93 -6.23
C GLY A 149 -8.77 -1.72 -6.98
N GLU A 150 -8.84 -1.23 -8.22
CA GLU A 150 -7.70 -1.13 -9.13
C GLU A 150 -7.11 0.29 -9.27
N LYS A 151 -7.77 1.30 -8.70
CA LYS A 151 -7.33 2.70 -8.80
C LYS A 151 -6.34 3.04 -7.70
N LEU A 152 -5.56 4.11 -7.90
CA LEU A 152 -4.62 4.61 -6.88
C LEU A 152 -5.31 5.02 -5.57
N ASP A 153 -6.53 5.52 -5.66
CA ASP A 153 -7.32 5.94 -4.49
C ASP A 153 -8.03 4.75 -3.80
N ASP A 154 -7.98 3.54 -4.38
CA ASP A 154 -8.55 2.31 -3.81
C ASP A 154 -7.59 1.62 -2.81
N LEU A 155 -6.48 2.26 -2.46
CA LEU A 155 -5.59 1.83 -1.38
C LEU A 155 -5.98 2.54 -0.09
N GLU A 156 -6.49 1.78 0.88
CA GLU A 156 -6.97 2.29 2.17
C GLU A 156 -6.09 1.81 3.33
N VAL A 157 -6.10 2.56 4.42
CA VAL A 157 -5.54 2.08 5.69
C VAL A 157 -6.41 0.91 6.20
N PHE A 158 -5.76 -0.15 6.65
CA PHE A 158 -6.47 -1.31 7.19
C PHE A 158 -7.06 -0.99 8.56
N HIS A 159 -8.36 -1.27 8.72
CA HIS A 159 -9.09 -1.08 9.98
C HIS A 159 -9.50 -2.43 10.57
N PRO A 160 -8.83 -2.94 11.61
CA PRO A 160 -9.12 -4.25 12.20
C PRO A 160 -10.57 -4.42 12.66
N SER A 161 -11.17 -3.37 13.24
CA SER A 161 -12.56 -3.38 13.70
C SER A 161 -13.57 -3.58 12.56
N ARG A 162 -13.35 -2.92 11.42
CA ARG A 162 -14.19 -3.09 10.22
C ARG A 162 -14.08 -4.51 9.66
N MET A 163 -12.86 -5.05 9.62
CA MET A 163 -12.63 -6.42 9.16
C MET A 163 -13.29 -7.43 10.12
N ALA A 164 -13.16 -7.24 11.43
CA ALA A 164 -13.82 -8.10 12.42
C ALA A 164 -15.35 -8.09 12.26
N SER A 165 -15.97 -6.93 12.07
CA SER A 165 -17.41 -6.80 11.82
C SER A 165 -17.83 -7.53 10.54
N ARG A 166 -17.03 -7.45 9.48
CA ARG A 166 -17.27 -8.17 8.22
C ARG A 166 -17.23 -9.69 8.43
N ILE A 167 -16.20 -10.20 9.14
CA ILE A 167 -16.04 -11.62 9.45
C ILE A 167 -17.20 -12.16 10.26
N LEU A 168 -17.70 -11.39 11.24
CA LEU A 168 -18.82 -11.75 12.10
C LEU A 168 -20.18 -11.61 11.41
N GLY A 169 -20.22 -11.21 10.14
CA GLY A 169 -21.47 -11.03 9.41
C GLY A 169 -22.32 -9.86 9.88
N MET A 170 -21.75 -8.95 10.68
CA MET A 170 -22.47 -7.78 11.22
C MET A 170 -22.64 -6.67 10.17
N GLY A 171 -22.16 -6.90 8.95
CA GLY A 171 -22.12 -5.90 7.87
C GLY A 171 -21.16 -4.76 8.16
N ASP A 172 -20.87 -3.95 7.14
CA ASP A 172 -20.04 -2.75 7.33
C ASP A 172 -20.89 -1.55 7.80
N VAL A 173 -21.60 -1.75 8.91
CA VAL A 173 -22.49 -0.73 9.48
C VAL A 173 -21.70 0.51 9.89
N LEU A 174 -20.46 0.33 10.37
CA LEU A 174 -19.60 1.44 10.77
C LEU A 174 -19.19 2.29 9.55
N SER A 175 -18.82 1.67 8.43
CA SER A 175 -18.52 2.42 7.19
C SER A 175 -19.74 3.13 6.62
N LEU A 176 -20.94 2.55 6.76
CA LEU A 176 -22.17 3.21 6.35
C LEU A 176 -22.48 4.43 7.25
N ILE A 177 -22.27 4.32 8.54
CA ILE A 177 -22.45 5.42 9.50
C ILE A 177 -21.43 6.53 9.23
N GLU A 178 -20.14 6.18 9.05
CA GLU A 178 -19.10 7.17 8.74
C GLU A 178 -19.36 7.90 7.41
N ARG A 179 -19.68 7.17 6.34
CA ARG A 179 -20.05 7.78 5.04
C ARG A 179 -21.30 8.66 5.14
N ALA A 180 -22.25 8.27 5.96
CA ALA A 180 -23.44 9.08 6.19
C ALA A 180 -23.13 10.35 7.00
N GLN A 181 -22.21 10.26 7.95
CA GLN A 181 -21.73 11.41 8.71
C GLN A 181 -20.92 12.37 7.83
N ASP A 182 -19.94 11.85 7.06
CA ASP A 182 -19.14 12.65 6.13
C ASP A 182 -20.02 13.38 5.10
N ALA A 183 -21.03 12.69 4.54
CA ALA A 183 -21.97 13.31 3.60
C ALA A 183 -22.90 14.34 4.24
N ALA A 184 -23.21 14.19 5.51
CA ALA A 184 -24.01 15.16 6.27
C ALA A 184 -23.17 16.40 6.59
N ASP A 185 -21.91 16.23 6.98
CA ASP A 185 -20.97 17.32 7.27
C ASP A 185 -20.63 18.12 5.99
N GLU A 186 -20.46 17.44 4.84
CA GLU A 186 -20.22 18.10 3.55
C GLU A 186 -21.42 18.95 3.11
N LYS A 187 -22.64 18.46 3.28
CA LYS A 187 -23.86 19.23 3.00
C LYS A 187 -24.03 20.41 3.95
N ALA A 188 -23.74 20.21 5.24
CA ALA A 188 -23.80 21.29 6.23
C ALA A 188 -22.77 22.38 5.93
N ALA A 189 -21.56 22.00 5.51
CA ALA A 189 -20.51 22.94 5.08
C ALA A 189 -20.91 23.70 3.80
N GLU A 190 -21.51 23.03 2.80
CA GLU A 190 -22.01 23.68 1.58
C GLU A 190 -23.18 24.67 1.89
N GLU A 191 -24.10 24.29 2.75
CA GLU A 191 -25.20 25.17 3.16
C GLU A 191 -24.69 26.39 3.93
N THR A 192 -23.72 26.20 4.83
CA THR A 192 -23.07 27.29 5.58
C THR A 192 -22.31 28.22 4.63
N ALA A 193 -21.56 27.69 3.66
CA ALA A 193 -20.89 28.48 2.65
C ALA A 193 -21.86 29.27 1.76
N LYS A 194 -23.01 28.69 1.38
CA LYS A 194 -24.08 29.41 0.64
C LYS A 194 -24.67 30.53 1.46
N ARG A 195 -24.95 30.29 2.74
CA ARG A 195 -25.49 31.33 3.66
C ARG A 195 -24.50 32.46 3.87
N MET A 196 -23.20 32.18 3.95
CA MET A 196 -22.16 33.21 4.00
C MET A 196 -22.13 34.08 2.73
N LEU A 197 -22.23 33.45 1.55
CA LEU A 197 -22.26 34.15 0.26
C LEU A 197 -23.53 35.02 0.08
N GLU A 198 -24.65 34.58 0.65
CA GLU A 198 -25.93 35.30 0.60
C GLU A 198 -26.09 36.38 1.70
N ASN A 199 -25.06 36.61 2.54
CA ASN A 199 -25.08 37.54 3.67
C ASN A 199 -26.19 37.25 4.69
N LYS A 200 -26.61 35.99 4.82
CA LYS A 200 -27.67 35.52 5.74
C LYS A 200 -27.12 34.72 6.91
N PHE A 201 -25.89 35.04 7.35
CA PHE A 201 -25.25 34.34 8.46
C PHE A 201 -25.88 34.81 9.80
N ASP A 202 -26.36 33.85 10.59
CA ASP A 202 -26.95 34.11 11.91
C ASP A 202 -26.05 33.49 13.01
N MET A 203 -26.17 34.00 14.25
CA MET A 203 -25.35 33.59 15.41
C MET A 203 -25.53 32.12 15.81
N ASN A 204 -26.48 31.38 15.26
CA ASN A 204 -26.67 29.96 15.47
C ASN A 204 -25.81 29.06 14.55
N ASP A 205 -25.07 29.65 13.61
CA ASP A 205 -24.19 28.95 12.66
C ASP A 205 -22.74 28.90 13.17
N MET A 206 -22.48 29.34 14.41
CA MET A 206 -21.21 29.23 15.12
C MET A 206 -21.25 28.10 16.14
#